data_5e39b86eb8713193d1ba77dca6f18eee
#
_entry.id   5e39b86eb8713193d1ba77dca6f18eee
#
_cell.length_a   1.000
_cell.length_b   1.000
_cell.length_c   1.000
_cell.angle_alpha   90.00
_cell.angle_beta   90.00
_cell.angle_gamma   90.00
#
_symmetry.space_group_name_H-M   'P 1'
#
loop_
_entity.id
_entity.type
_entity.pdbx_description
1 polymer ?
#
loop_
_entity_poly.entity_id
_entity_poly.type
_entity_poly.pdbx_seq_one_letter_code
_entity_poly.pdbx_strand_id
1 'polypeptide(L)'
;MPVYLDDSGGAGRMMTKNICGTEVSYTLQGSGKGKLLLLHGWGCDGRLMQSVANAFADRFQILIPDFPGHGNSGKPPEPWGVQEYADCIRILLEETGFVPCCVIAHSFGCRIVSVLAATYPQLFVKIIFTGGAGIRKPLSDEAQKRTEHYKKLKGLYESFGKIPLMHSAAEKMEDRLRKKYGSADYNALDEEMRKTFVKVISQDLTEYYPHFQASTLLIWGDADTETPLWMGKKMEELIPDAGLVILEGGSHFAYLEQAARFNLIANHFLKEEA
;
A
#
# COMPACT_ATOMS: atom_id res chain seq x y z
N MET A 1 -17.41 -9.14 -21.87
CA MET A 1 -17.38 -7.80 -21.24
C MET A 1 -18.62 -7.66 -20.37
N PRO A 2 -18.56 -7.68 -19.06
CA PRO A 2 -19.68 -7.27 -18.23
C PRO A 2 -19.45 -5.80 -17.84
N VAL A 3 -20.32 -4.94 -18.39
CA VAL A 3 -20.47 -3.54 -17.96
C VAL A 3 -21.50 -3.56 -16.84
N TYR A 4 -21.09 -3.33 -15.61
CA TYR A 4 -22.00 -2.99 -14.54
C TYR A 4 -22.16 -1.48 -14.54
N LEU A 5 -23.24 -1.01 -15.14
CA LEU A 5 -23.72 0.36 -15.01
C LEU A 5 -24.60 0.41 -13.76
N ASP A 6 -24.14 1.12 -12.73
CA ASP A 6 -25.01 1.63 -11.68
C ASP A 6 -25.34 3.09 -12.02
N ASP A 7 -26.64 3.38 -12.15
CA ASP A 7 -27.21 4.64 -12.63
C ASP A 7 -27.27 5.72 -11.52
N SER A 8 -26.19 5.91 -10.77
CA SER A 8 -26.06 7.06 -9.87
C SER A 8 -24.79 7.84 -10.22
N GLY A 9 -24.94 9.06 -10.68
CA GLY A 9 -23.96 9.95 -11.27
C GLY A 9 -22.57 9.89 -10.63
N GLY A 10 -21.58 9.39 -11.39
CA GLY A 10 -20.19 9.37 -11.02
C GLY A 10 -19.53 7.98 -10.91
N ALA A 11 -20.23 6.91 -11.25
CA ALA A 11 -19.65 5.54 -11.18
C ALA A 11 -18.42 5.41 -12.09
N GLY A 12 -17.29 5.07 -11.51
CA GLY A 12 -16.03 4.84 -12.23
C GLY A 12 -16.13 3.61 -13.15
N ARG A 13 -15.46 3.68 -14.31
CA ARG A 13 -15.36 2.55 -15.23
C ARG A 13 -14.28 1.59 -14.75
N MET A 14 -14.68 0.36 -14.36
CA MET A 14 -13.73 -0.72 -14.06
C MET A 14 -13.13 -1.25 -15.36
N MET A 15 -11.83 -1.44 -15.35
CA MET A 15 -11.03 -1.96 -16.47
C MET A 15 -10.01 -2.97 -15.95
N THR A 16 -9.53 -3.84 -16.83
CA THR A 16 -8.46 -4.79 -16.52
C THR A 16 -7.36 -4.72 -17.57
N LYS A 17 -6.15 -5.02 -17.16
CA LYS A 17 -4.98 -5.07 -18.02
C LYS A 17 -4.00 -6.13 -17.54
N ASN A 18 -3.39 -6.90 -18.45
CA ASN A 18 -2.34 -7.84 -18.07
C ASN A 18 -1.01 -7.08 -17.96
N ILE A 19 -0.44 -7.05 -16.76
CA ILE A 19 0.81 -6.35 -16.45
C ILE A 19 1.68 -7.25 -15.58
N CYS A 20 2.94 -7.41 -15.93
CA CYS A 20 3.90 -8.25 -15.20
C CYS A 20 3.39 -9.69 -14.96
N GLY A 21 2.63 -10.25 -15.93
CA GLY A 21 2.13 -11.62 -15.86
C GLY A 21 0.90 -11.84 -14.98
N THR A 22 0.24 -10.77 -14.55
CA THR A 22 -1.01 -10.83 -13.78
C THR A 22 -2.06 -9.87 -14.33
N GLU A 23 -3.34 -10.17 -14.13
CA GLU A 23 -4.42 -9.26 -14.45
C GLU A 23 -4.53 -8.18 -13.36
N VAL A 24 -4.38 -6.92 -13.74
CA VAL A 24 -4.54 -5.75 -12.87
C VAL A 24 -5.87 -5.09 -13.16
N SER A 25 -6.75 -5.09 -12.17
CA SER A 25 -8.02 -4.36 -12.20
C SER A 25 -7.79 -2.92 -11.72
N TYR A 26 -8.42 -1.95 -12.38
CA TYR A 26 -8.38 -0.56 -11.98
C TYR A 26 -9.66 0.16 -12.38
N THR A 27 -10.00 1.20 -11.62
CA THR A 27 -11.14 2.07 -11.90
C THR A 27 -10.63 3.41 -12.43
N LEU A 28 -11.28 3.91 -13.50
CA LEU A 28 -11.12 5.28 -13.98
C LEU A 28 -12.40 6.04 -13.72
N GLN A 29 -12.32 7.19 -13.06
CA GLN A 29 -13.46 8.09 -12.80
C GLN A 29 -13.01 9.55 -12.78
N GLY A 30 -14.02 10.44 -12.68
CA GLY A 30 -13.78 11.89 -12.67
C GLY A 30 -13.64 12.48 -14.07
N SER A 31 -13.86 13.80 -14.17
CA SER A 31 -13.92 14.55 -15.43
C SER A 31 -13.01 15.77 -15.48
N GLY A 32 -12.20 15.99 -14.43
CA GLY A 32 -11.26 17.10 -14.37
C GLY A 32 -10.08 16.97 -15.34
N LYS A 33 -9.24 17.97 -15.39
CA LYS A 33 -8.04 18.00 -16.25
C LYS A 33 -6.81 17.40 -15.55
N GLY A 34 -6.68 17.59 -14.24
CA GLY A 34 -5.61 17.01 -13.45
C GLY A 34 -5.70 15.48 -13.42
N LYS A 35 -4.58 14.81 -13.16
CA LYS A 35 -4.53 13.35 -12.98
C LYS A 35 -4.20 13.02 -11.53
N LEU A 36 -5.00 12.16 -10.90
CA LEU A 36 -4.84 11.75 -9.51
C LEU A 36 -4.84 10.22 -9.39
N LEU A 37 -3.72 9.67 -8.96
CA LEU A 37 -3.58 8.25 -8.62
C LEU A 37 -3.94 8.04 -7.15
N LEU A 38 -4.80 7.05 -6.86
CA LEU A 38 -5.14 6.67 -5.49
C LEU A 38 -4.70 5.24 -5.22
N LEU A 39 -3.88 5.04 -4.19
CA LEU A 39 -3.29 3.75 -3.84
C LEU A 39 -3.70 3.32 -2.44
N HIS A 40 -4.32 2.15 -2.32
CA HIS A 40 -4.82 1.59 -1.07
C HIS A 40 -3.73 0.90 -0.22
N GLY A 41 -4.08 0.46 0.99
CA GLY A 41 -3.22 -0.29 1.90
C GLY A 41 -3.23 -1.81 1.63
N TRP A 42 -2.33 -2.55 2.30
CA TRP A 42 -2.32 -4.02 2.29
C TRP A 42 -3.63 -4.59 2.86
N GLY A 43 -4.13 -5.67 2.28
CA GLY A 43 -5.40 -6.29 2.69
C GLY A 43 -6.65 -5.47 2.34
N CYS A 44 -6.48 -4.33 1.67
CA CYS A 44 -7.54 -3.44 1.20
C CYS A 44 -7.70 -3.56 -0.32
N ASP A 45 -8.60 -2.78 -0.87
CA ASP A 45 -8.80 -2.60 -2.31
C ASP A 45 -9.22 -1.16 -2.64
N GLY A 46 -9.42 -0.87 -3.92
CA GLY A 46 -9.77 0.47 -4.42
C GLY A 46 -11.05 1.05 -3.82
N ARG A 47 -11.97 0.23 -3.29
CA ARG A 47 -13.20 0.71 -2.67
C ARG A 47 -12.94 1.59 -1.45
N LEU A 48 -11.86 1.34 -0.70
CA LEU A 48 -11.48 2.19 0.44
C LEU A 48 -10.99 3.57 0.03
N MET A 49 -10.60 3.75 -1.23
CA MET A 49 -10.21 5.06 -1.76
C MET A 49 -11.40 5.84 -2.33
N GLN A 50 -12.61 5.25 -2.39
CA GLN A 50 -13.76 5.85 -3.08
C GLN A 50 -14.23 7.17 -2.44
N SER A 51 -14.18 7.31 -1.12
CA SER A 51 -14.56 8.56 -0.46
C SER A 51 -13.63 9.72 -0.85
N VAL A 52 -12.34 9.43 -1.00
CA VAL A 52 -11.35 10.39 -1.49
C VAL A 52 -11.61 10.68 -2.97
N ALA A 53 -11.79 9.64 -3.77
CA ALA A 53 -12.08 9.79 -5.21
C ALA A 53 -13.29 10.70 -5.46
N ASN A 54 -14.37 10.49 -4.73
CA ASN A 54 -15.59 11.33 -4.87
C ASN A 54 -15.35 12.81 -4.54
N ALA A 55 -14.43 13.09 -3.60
CA ALA A 55 -14.12 14.47 -3.22
C ALA A 55 -13.26 15.22 -4.27
N PHE A 56 -12.67 14.51 -5.23
CA PHE A 56 -11.79 15.09 -6.24
C PHE A 56 -12.25 14.87 -7.69
N ALA A 57 -13.37 14.16 -7.91
CA ALA A 57 -13.82 13.72 -9.24
C ALA A 57 -14.23 14.85 -10.20
N ASP A 58 -14.57 16.01 -9.68
CA ASP A 58 -14.92 17.22 -10.47
C ASP A 58 -13.66 17.90 -11.05
N ARG A 59 -12.49 17.71 -10.44
CA ARG A 59 -11.25 18.42 -10.82
C ARG A 59 -10.19 17.50 -11.41
N PHE A 60 -10.22 16.22 -11.07
CA PHE A 60 -9.24 15.24 -11.51
C PHE A 60 -9.88 14.11 -12.31
N GLN A 61 -9.13 13.60 -13.29
CA GLN A 61 -9.25 12.21 -13.72
C GLN A 61 -8.56 11.36 -12.65
N ILE A 62 -9.22 10.30 -12.18
CA ILE A 62 -8.76 9.52 -11.05
C ILE A 62 -8.57 8.07 -11.48
N LEU A 63 -7.38 7.54 -11.22
CA LEU A 63 -7.04 6.13 -11.44
C LEU A 63 -6.86 5.44 -10.09
N ILE A 64 -7.60 4.33 -9.88
CA ILE A 64 -7.60 3.56 -8.64
C ILE A 64 -7.34 2.10 -9.00
N PRO A 65 -6.11 1.58 -8.93
CA PRO A 65 -5.83 0.17 -9.14
C PRO A 65 -6.13 -0.64 -7.88
N ASP A 66 -6.54 -1.89 -8.08
CA ASP A 66 -6.39 -2.94 -7.08
C ASP A 66 -4.99 -3.55 -7.26
N PHE A 67 -4.20 -3.62 -6.20
CA PHE A 67 -2.89 -4.25 -6.30
C PHE A 67 -2.99 -5.74 -6.59
N PRO A 68 -2.05 -6.35 -7.33
CA PRO A 68 -1.97 -7.79 -7.49
C PRO A 68 -2.08 -8.53 -6.16
N GLY A 69 -2.99 -9.53 -6.13
CA GLY A 69 -3.37 -10.25 -4.90
C GLY A 69 -4.42 -9.56 -4.03
N HIS A 70 -4.98 -8.44 -4.47
CA HIS A 70 -6.00 -7.66 -3.75
C HIS A 70 -7.20 -7.35 -4.65
N GLY A 71 -8.37 -7.13 -4.05
CA GLY A 71 -9.58 -6.71 -4.75
C GLY A 71 -9.94 -7.62 -5.92
N ASN A 72 -10.08 -7.03 -7.11
CA ASN A 72 -10.43 -7.73 -8.35
C ASN A 72 -9.19 -8.09 -9.20
N SER A 73 -7.99 -7.77 -8.74
CA SER A 73 -6.75 -8.13 -9.44
C SER A 73 -6.36 -9.58 -9.23
N GLY A 74 -5.73 -10.18 -10.23
CA GLY A 74 -5.11 -11.49 -10.13
C GLY A 74 -3.94 -11.50 -9.15
N LYS A 75 -3.53 -12.69 -8.70
CA LYS A 75 -2.35 -12.82 -7.84
C LYS A 75 -1.06 -12.59 -8.63
N PRO A 76 0.00 -12.13 -7.97
CA PRO A 76 1.33 -12.13 -8.53
C PRO A 76 1.73 -13.56 -9.00
N PRO A 77 2.44 -13.71 -10.13
CA PRO A 77 2.86 -15.05 -10.63
C PRO A 77 3.89 -15.73 -9.72
N GLU A 78 4.56 -14.95 -8.88
CA GLU A 78 5.51 -15.41 -7.86
C GLU A 78 5.46 -14.45 -6.67
N PRO A 79 6.10 -14.76 -5.52
CA PRO A 79 6.12 -13.85 -4.38
C PRO A 79 6.86 -12.55 -4.70
N TRP A 80 6.13 -11.43 -4.73
CA TRP A 80 6.66 -10.09 -5.00
C TRP A 80 7.17 -9.38 -3.75
N GLY A 81 8.17 -8.50 -3.91
CA GLY A 81 8.53 -7.44 -2.97
C GLY A 81 7.98 -6.09 -3.43
N VAL A 82 8.43 -5.01 -2.79
CA VAL A 82 7.94 -3.64 -3.11
C VAL A 82 8.34 -3.23 -4.52
N GLN A 83 9.52 -3.66 -5.01
CA GLN A 83 10.01 -3.30 -6.35
C GLN A 83 9.10 -3.82 -7.46
N GLU A 84 8.68 -5.09 -7.39
CA GLU A 84 7.82 -5.69 -8.41
C GLU A 84 6.42 -5.02 -8.43
N TYR A 85 5.88 -4.66 -7.27
CA TYR A 85 4.67 -3.84 -7.19
C TYR A 85 4.86 -2.45 -7.78
N ALA A 86 5.99 -1.81 -7.51
CA ALA A 86 6.32 -0.50 -8.06
C ALA A 86 6.43 -0.55 -9.59
N ASP A 87 7.12 -1.55 -10.14
CA ASP A 87 7.22 -1.75 -11.60
C ASP A 87 5.85 -1.99 -12.24
N CYS A 88 5.00 -2.78 -11.59
CA CYS A 88 3.63 -3.04 -12.05
C CYS A 88 2.81 -1.74 -12.13
N ILE A 89 2.84 -0.90 -11.10
CA ILE A 89 2.13 0.38 -11.10
C ILE A 89 2.73 1.36 -12.11
N ARG A 90 4.06 1.43 -12.23
CA ARG A 90 4.71 2.26 -13.24
C ARG A 90 4.24 1.90 -14.66
N ILE A 91 4.25 0.61 -15.01
CA ILE A 91 3.81 0.14 -16.31
C ILE A 91 2.33 0.46 -16.53
N LEU A 92 1.47 0.26 -15.53
CA LEU A 92 0.05 0.65 -15.61
C LEU A 92 -0.10 2.13 -15.94
N LEU A 93 0.63 3.01 -15.24
CA LEU A 93 0.58 4.45 -15.45
C LEU A 93 1.06 4.85 -16.85
N GLU A 94 2.17 4.28 -17.31
CA GLU A 94 2.74 4.54 -18.63
C GLU A 94 1.81 4.06 -19.75
N GLU A 95 1.29 2.84 -19.67
CA GLU A 95 0.43 2.26 -20.68
C GLU A 95 -0.99 2.84 -20.72
N THR A 96 -1.44 3.48 -19.64
CA THR A 96 -2.70 4.24 -19.62
C THR A 96 -2.51 5.72 -19.95
N GLY A 97 -1.25 6.16 -20.15
CA GLY A 97 -0.93 7.56 -20.35
C GLY A 97 -1.24 8.43 -19.12
N PHE A 98 -1.23 7.84 -17.92
CA PHE A 98 -1.63 8.50 -16.68
C PHE A 98 -0.47 9.21 -15.97
N VAL A 99 0.55 9.60 -16.70
CA VAL A 99 1.73 10.33 -16.19
C VAL A 99 1.92 11.66 -16.96
N PRO A 100 2.49 12.68 -16.31
CA PRO A 100 2.69 12.81 -14.87
C PRO A 100 1.36 12.94 -14.12
N CYS A 101 1.34 12.60 -12.83
CA CYS A 101 0.14 12.68 -12.01
C CYS A 101 0.45 13.11 -10.56
N CYS A 102 -0.57 13.57 -9.84
CA CYS A 102 -0.56 13.61 -8.38
C CYS A 102 -0.88 12.23 -7.82
N VAL A 103 -0.45 11.94 -6.59
CA VAL A 103 -0.76 10.67 -5.93
C VAL A 103 -1.17 10.87 -4.48
N ILE A 104 -2.22 10.16 -4.06
CA ILE A 104 -2.58 9.95 -2.65
C ILE A 104 -2.41 8.47 -2.37
N ALA A 105 -1.54 8.12 -1.44
CA ALA A 105 -1.25 6.73 -1.09
C ALA A 105 -1.47 6.49 0.40
N HIS A 106 -2.06 5.32 0.72
CA HIS A 106 -2.27 4.85 2.07
C HIS A 106 -1.40 3.63 2.38
N SER A 107 -0.73 3.66 3.53
CA SER A 107 -0.02 2.50 4.11
C SER A 107 0.91 1.78 3.12
N PHE A 108 0.54 0.60 2.62
CA PHE A 108 1.30 -0.16 1.63
C PHE A 108 1.50 0.61 0.32
N GLY A 109 0.49 1.35 -0.15
CA GLY A 109 0.62 2.21 -1.33
C GLY A 109 1.77 3.21 -1.21
N CYS A 110 2.06 3.70 0.01
CA CYS A 110 3.19 4.60 0.24
C CYS A 110 4.54 3.92 -0.01
N ARG A 111 4.69 2.62 0.28
CA ARG A 111 5.91 1.87 -0.04
C ARG A 111 6.19 1.87 -1.54
N ILE A 112 5.14 1.64 -2.34
CA ILE A 112 5.22 1.60 -3.81
C ILE A 112 5.63 2.97 -4.34
N VAL A 113 4.96 4.03 -3.87
CA VAL A 113 5.30 5.40 -4.26
C VAL A 113 6.70 5.78 -3.80
N SER A 114 7.16 5.29 -2.65
CA SER A 114 8.53 5.59 -2.16
C SER A 114 9.60 5.11 -3.14
N VAL A 115 9.46 3.90 -3.68
CA VAL A 115 10.36 3.38 -4.71
C VAL A 115 10.23 4.18 -6.01
N LEU A 116 9.00 4.44 -6.46
CA LEU A 116 8.74 5.14 -7.72
C LEU A 116 9.22 6.59 -7.69
N ALA A 117 8.94 7.33 -6.62
CA ALA A 117 9.31 8.74 -6.50
C ALA A 117 10.82 8.96 -6.47
N ALA A 118 11.56 8.02 -5.89
CA ALA A 118 13.01 8.08 -5.85
C ALA A 118 13.66 7.64 -7.18
N THR A 119 13.09 6.62 -7.83
CA THR A 119 13.69 6.01 -9.03
C THR A 119 13.24 6.71 -10.31
N TYR A 120 11.99 7.17 -10.35
CA TYR A 120 11.33 7.80 -11.50
C TYR A 120 10.64 9.11 -11.09
N PRO A 121 11.39 10.14 -10.66
CA PRO A 121 10.83 11.37 -10.09
C PRO A 121 9.87 12.11 -11.02
N GLN A 122 10.01 11.94 -12.34
CA GLN A 122 9.14 12.54 -13.34
C GLN A 122 7.69 12.00 -13.35
N LEU A 123 7.40 10.90 -12.64
CA LEU A 123 6.06 10.33 -12.60
C LEU A 123 5.09 11.19 -11.77
N PHE A 124 5.60 11.86 -10.72
CA PHE A 124 4.74 12.54 -9.77
C PHE A 124 4.96 14.04 -9.72
N VAL A 125 3.86 14.79 -9.74
CA VAL A 125 3.84 16.24 -9.56
C VAL A 125 3.79 16.60 -8.08
N LYS A 126 2.86 15.96 -7.35
CA LYS A 126 2.70 16.08 -5.88
C LYS A 126 2.36 14.73 -5.26
N ILE A 127 2.81 14.53 -4.05
CA ILE A 127 2.62 13.28 -3.29
C ILE A 127 1.91 13.57 -1.98
N ILE A 128 0.86 12.80 -1.66
CA ILE A 128 0.23 12.76 -0.34
C ILE A 128 0.36 11.35 0.23
N PHE A 129 0.96 11.22 1.41
CA PHE A 129 0.99 9.98 2.18
C PHE A 129 0.05 10.08 3.38
N THR A 130 -0.71 9.01 3.64
CA THR A 130 -1.50 8.87 4.86
C THR A 130 -1.25 7.51 5.52
N GLY A 131 -0.90 7.53 6.81
CA GLY A 131 -0.53 6.32 7.54
C GLY A 131 0.57 5.52 6.81
N GLY A 132 1.59 6.20 6.27
CA GLY A 132 2.55 5.62 5.33
C GLY A 132 3.44 4.55 5.97
N ALA A 133 3.52 3.38 5.32
CA ALA A 133 4.50 2.36 5.64
C ALA A 133 5.78 2.55 4.81
N GLY A 134 6.92 2.11 5.33
CA GLY A 134 8.21 2.20 4.61
C GLY A 134 9.42 2.15 5.55
N ILE A 135 9.28 2.66 6.75
CA ILE A 135 10.33 2.61 7.77
C ILE A 135 10.12 1.37 8.65
N ARG A 136 11.17 0.60 8.89
CA ARG A 136 11.07 -0.56 9.78
C ARG A 136 11.01 -0.12 11.24
N LYS A 137 10.08 -0.71 12.00
CA LYS A 137 10.09 -0.58 13.45
C LYS A 137 11.34 -1.28 14.02
N PRO A 138 12.09 -0.64 14.91
CA PRO A 138 13.09 -1.33 15.69
C PRO A 138 12.38 -2.47 16.46
N LEU A 139 12.94 -3.67 16.37
CA LEU A 139 12.42 -4.78 17.16
C LEU A 139 12.84 -4.60 18.61
N SER A 140 11.88 -4.69 19.55
CA SER A 140 12.24 -4.82 20.96
C SER A 140 12.99 -6.13 21.21
N ASP A 141 13.78 -6.19 22.28
CA ASP A 141 14.51 -7.41 22.66
C ASP A 141 13.59 -8.62 22.80
N GLU A 142 12.38 -8.40 23.31
CA GLU A 142 11.34 -9.45 23.42
C GLU A 142 10.86 -9.91 22.04
N ALA A 143 10.61 -8.98 21.11
CA ALA A 143 10.21 -9.30 19.75
C ALA A 143 11.34 -10.02 18.97
N GLN A 144 12.60 -9.65 19.20
CA GLN A 144 13.75 -10.36 18.63
C GLN A 144 13.82 -11.80 19.15
N LYS A 145 13.77 -12.00 20.48
CA LYS A 145 13.76 -13.34 21.12
C LYS A 145 12.58 -14.18 20.62
N ARG A 146 11.39 -13.58 20.50
CA ARG A 146 10.19 -14.24 19.97
C ARG A 146 10.38 -14.69 18.52
N THR A 147 10.98 -13.83 17.69
CA THR A 147 11.27 -14.12 16.27
C THR A 147 12.30 -15.23 16.14
N GLU A 148 13.36 -15.21 16.93
CA GLU A 148 14.40 -16.26 16.96
C GLU A 148 13.81 -17.60 17.43
N HIS A 149 12.97 -17.58 18.45
CA HIS A 149 12.29 -18.78 18.93
C HIS A 149 11.37 -19.38 17.87
N TYR A 150 10.60 -18.53 17.18
CA TYR A 150 9.76 -18.93 16.03
C TYR A 150 10.61 -19.58 14.92
N LYS A 151 11.73 -18.94 14.51
CA LYS A 151 12.62 -19.48 13.46
C LYS A 151 13.20 -20.83 13.85
N LYS A 152 13.64 -21.00 15.10
CA LYS A 152 14.15 -22.29 15.61
C LYS A 152 13.09 -23.38 15.56
N LEU A 153 11.86 -23.11 16.04
CA LEU A 153 10.78 -24.08 16.03
C LEU A 153 10.36 -24.43 14.60
N LYS A 154 10.25 -23.43 13.71
CA LYS A 154 9.93 -23.63 12.30
C LYS A 154 10.95 -24.52 11.62
N GLY A 155 12.24 -24.27 11.80
CA GLY A 155 13.32 -25.11 11.22
C GLY A 155 13.30 -26.55 11.74
N LEU A 156 12.92 -26.77 12.99
CA LEU A 156 12.73 -28.13 13.53
C LEU A 156 11.55 -28.83 12.83
N TYR A 157 10.40 -28.17 12.69
CA TYR A 157 9.23 -28.78 12.06
C TYR A 157 9.43 -29.04 10.57
N GLU A 158 10.08 -28.13 9.86
CA GLU A 158 10.47 -28.35 8.46
C GLU A 158 11.41 -29.57 8.31
N SER A 159 12.31 -29.79 9.28
CA SER A 159 13.20 -30.96 9.30
C SER A 159 12.44 -32.26 9.56
N PHE A 160 11.46 -32.25 10.50
CA PHE A 160 10.58 -33.39 10.77
C PHE A 160 9.64 -33.67 9.59
N GLY A 161 9.14 -32.63 8.90
CA GLY A 161 8.26 -32.77 7.74
C GLY A 161 8.90 -33.50 6.53
N LYS A 162 10.24 -33.59 6.49
CA LYS A 162 10.96 -34.39 5.48
C LYS A 162 10.84 -35.90 5.71
N ILE A 163 10.36 -36.33 6.88
CA ILE A 163 10.13 -37.75 7.20
C ILE A 163 8.67 -38.07 6.82
N PRO A 164 8.41 -38.98 5.85
CA PRO A 164 7.04 -39.22 5.32
C PRO A 164 6.01 -39.55 6.39
N LEU A 165 6.40 -40.30 7.43
CA LEU A 165 5.51 -40.70 8.52
C LEU A 165 5.13 -39.54 9.45
N MET A 166 5.92 -38.44 9.47
CA MET A 166 5.75 -37.29 10.36
C MET A 166 5.21 -36.04 9.66
N HIS A 167 5.06 -36.07 8.34
CA HIS A 167 4.67 -34.93 7.52
C HIS A 167 3.38 -34.26 8.02
N SER A 168 2.29 -35.03 8.19
CA SER A 168 1.00 -34.49 8.64
C SER A 168 1.03 -33.93 10.08
N ALA A 169 1.87 -34.47 10.94
CA ALA A 169 2.06 -33.96 12.29
C ALA A 169 2.87 -32.63 12.26
N ALA A 170 3.89 -32.56 11.43
CA ALA A 170 4.71 -31.36 11.24
C ALA A 170 3.89 -30.20 10.67
N GLU A 171 3.05 -30.43 9.66
CA GLU A 171 2.13 -29.44 9.09
C GLU A 171 1.16 -28.86 10.15
N LYS A 172 0.55 -29.73 10.96
CA LYS A 172 -0.36 -29.27 12.04
C LYS A 172 0.38 -28.44 13.09
N MET A 173 1.63 -28.78 13.40
CA MET A 173 2.43 -28.04 14.35
C MET A 173 2.88 -26.69 13.76
N GLU A 174 3.25 -26.65 12.50
CA GLU A 174 3.57 -25.42 11.79
C GLU A 174 2.35 -24.49 11.71
N ASP A 175 1.16 -25.00 11.43
CA ASP A 175 -0.08 -24.23 11.43
C ASP A 175 -0.40 -23.61 12.82
N ARG A 176 -0.21 -24.39 13.89
CA ARG A 176 -0.36 -23.89 15.27
C ARG A 176 0.67 -22.79 15.59
N LEU A 177 1.92 -23.00 15.16
CA LEU A 177 2.98 -22.05 15.34
C LEU A 177 2.65 -20.73 14.64
N ARG A 178 2.22 -20.82 13.38
CA ARG A 178 1.79 -19.68 12.56
C ARG A 178 0.65 -18.91 13.22
N LYS A 179 -0.39 -19.59 13.67
CA LYS A 179 -1.54 -18.96 14.36
C LYS A 179 -1.12 -18.25 15.65
N LYS A 180 -0.14 -18.80 16.37
CA LYS A 180 0.35 -18.22 17.64
C LYS A 180 1.24 -16.98 17.44
N TYR A 181 2.03 -16.94 16.37
CA TYR A 181 3.06 -15.92 16.18
C TYR A 181 2.77 -14.94 15.04
N GLY A 182 1.93 -15.33 14.07
CA GLY A 182 1.55 -14.47 12.92
C GLY A 182 0.56 -13.38 13.31
N SER A 183 0.63 -12.24 12.62
CA SER A 183 -0.42 -11.21 12.68
C SER A 183 -1.74 -11.71 12.09
N ALA A 184 -2.83 -10.99 12.36
CA ALA A 184 -4.13 -11.28 11.75
C ALA A 184 -4.03 -11.29 10.21
N ASP A 185 -3.40 -10.28 9.62
CA ASP A 185 -3.19 -10.17 8.18
C ASP A 185 -2.42 -11.36 7.62
N TYR A 186 -1.28 -11.70 8.24
CA TYR A 186 -0.48 -12.85 7.82
C TYR A 186 -1.25 -14.17 7.86
N ASN A 187 -2.10 -14.36 8.89
CA ASN A 187 -2.87 -15.59 9.06
C ASN A 187 -4.04 -15.71 8.08
N ALA A 188 -4.58 -14.60 7.58
CA ALA A 188 -5.65 -14.56 6.59
C ALA A 188 -5.17 -14.91 5.17
N LEU A 189 -3.86 -14.82 4.89
CA LEU A 189 -3.29 -15.03 3.56
C LEU A 189 -3.08 -16.51 3.25
N ASP A 190 -3.14 -16.87 1.97
CA ASP A 190 -2.62 -18.13 1.47
C ASP A 190 -1.08 -18.17 1.48
N GLU A 191 -0.50 -19.29 1.13
CA GLU A 191 0.95 -19.51 1.25
C GLU A 191 1.77 -18.57 0.35
N GLU A 192 1.33 -18.30 -0.87
CA GLU A 192 2.05 -17.47 -1.83
C GLU A 192 2.00 -16.00 -1.41
N MET A 193 0.81 -15.52 -1.04
CA MET A 193 0.64 -14.15 -0.55
C MET A 193 1.33 -13.92 0.80
N ARG A 194 1.48 -14.94 1.64
CA ARG A 194 2.32 -14.84 2.86
C ARG A 194 3.79 -14.60 2.55
N LYS A 195 4.34 -15.27 1.53
CA LYS A 195 5.73 -15.04 1.08
C LYS A 195 5.90 -13.61 0.58
N THR A 196 4.94 -13.13 -0.21
CA THR A 196 4.86 -11.74 -0.68
C THR A 196 4.79 -10.75 0.50
N PHE A 197 3.87 -10.98 1.44
CA PHE A 197 3.73 -10.13 2.62
C PHE A 197 5.02 -9.98 3.40
N VAL A 198 5.72 -11.10 3.69
CA VAL A 198 7.00 -11.08 4.40
C VAL A 198 8.07 -10.31 3.63
N LYS A 199 8.16 -10.48 2.30
CA LYS A 199 9.08 -9.69 1.47
C LYS A 199 8.79 -8.19 1.60
N VAL A 200 7.52 -7.79 1.44
CA VAL A 200 7.08 -6.40 1.48
C VAL A 200 7.36 -5.74 2.83
N ILE A 201 6.95 -6.37 3.96
CA ILE A 201 7.11 -5.75 5.28
C ILE A 201 8.55 -5.76 5.79
N SER A 202 9.40 -6.63 5.26
CA SER A 202 10.81 -6.72 5.67
C SER A 202 11.72 -5.67 5.02
N GLN A 203 11.27 -5.03 3.93
CA GLN A 203 12.06 -3.98 3.28
C GLN A 203 11.99 -2.68 4.10
N ASP A 204 13.15 -2.08 4.35
CA ASP A 204 13.27 -0.70 4.84
C ASP A 204 13.49 0.20 3.63
N LEU A 205 12.73 1.28 3.54
CA LEU A 205 12.76 2.20 2.40
C LEU A 205 13.35 3.58 2.78
N THR A 206 14.00 3.66 3.91
CA THR A 206 14.58 4.91 4.43
C THR A 206 15.55 5.56 3.43
N GLU A 207 16.26 4.75 2.67
CA GLU A 207 17.22 5.21 1.64
C GLU A 207 16.58 5.92 0.45
N TYR A 208 15.28 5.70 0.18
CA TYR A 208 14.59 6.31 -0.96
C TYR A 208 14.14 7.75 -0.70
N TYR A 209 13.78 8.10 0.54
CA TYR A 209 13.16 9.39 0.86
C TYR A 209 14.01 10.62 0.50
N PRO A 210 15.37 10.62 0.67
CA PRO A 210 16.20 11.76 0.30
C PRO A 210 16.23 12.07 -1.20
N HIS A 211 15.72 11.16 -2.04
CA HIS A 211 15.72 11.28 -3.50
C HIS A 211 14.39 11.80 -4.08
N PHE A 212 13.41 12.08 -3.24
CA PHE A 212 12.14 12.65 -3.71
C PHE A 212 12.36 14.05 -4.27
N GLN A 213 11.74 14.32 -5.42
CA GLN A 213 11.76 15.63 -6.06
C GLN A 213 10.39 16.33 -6.01
N ALA A 214 9.31 15.58 -5.87
CA ALA A 214 7.96 16.12 -5.77
C ALA A 214 7.67 16.61 -4.35
N SER A 215 7.01 17.78 -4.23
CA SER A 215 6.48 18.26 -2.96
C SER A 215 5.59 17.19 -2.33
N THR A 216 5.82 16.89 -1.06
CA THR A 216 5.19 15.78 -0.35
C THR A 216 4.45 16.26 0.89
N LEU A 217 3.18 15.90 1.01
CA LEU A 217 2.36 16.13 2.19
C LEU A 217 2.12 14.82 2.94
N LEU A 218 2.48 14.80 4.22
CA LEU A 218 2.25 13.67 5.11
C LEU A 218 1.04 14.00 5.98
N ILE A 219 -0.04 13.19 5.92
CA ILE A 219 -1.24 13.38 6.75
C ILE A 219 -1.39 12.16 7.64
N TRP A 220 -1.31 12.35 8.96
CA TRP A 220 -1.14 11.24 9.89
C TRP A 220 -2.04 11.32 11.10
N GLY A 221 -2.61 10.17 11.52
CA GLY A 221 -3.29 10.07 12.81
C GLY A 221 -2.28 9.90 13.94
N ASP A 222 -2.45 10.59 15.06
CA ASP A 222 -1.56 10.47 16.23
C ASP A 222 -1.83 9.21 17.06
N ALA A 223 -3.00 8.60 16.88
CA ALA A 223 -3.37 7.32 17.48
C ALA A 223 -3.08 6.10 16.56
N ASP A 224 -2.35 6.31 15.44
CA ASP A 224 -1.97 5.22 14.53
C ASP A 224 -0.98 4.25 15.21
N THR A 225 -1.41 3.00 15.43
CA THR A 225 -0.61 1.94 16.03
C THR A 225 0.12 1.07 14.99
N GLU A 226 -0.37 1.06 13.74
CA GLU A 226 0.22 0.27 12.65
C GLU A 226 1.48 0.95 12.11
N THR A 227 1.35 2.23 11.75
CA THR A 227 2.46 3.11 11.35
C THR A 227 2.50 4.31 12.28
N PRO A 228 3.08 4.19 13.49
CA PRO A 228 3.04 5.26 14.49
C PRO A 228 3.58 6.57 14.00
N LEU A 229 3.05 7.69 14.52
CA LEU A 229 3.36 9.06 14.11
C LEU A 229 4.87 9.38 13.98
N TRP A 230 5.73 8.70 14.77
CA TRP A 230 7.19 8.89 14.65
C TRP A 230 7.72 8.51 13.25
N MET A 231 7.05 7.59 12.52
CA MET A 231 7.41 7.28 11.13
C MET A 231 7.13 8.45 10.20
N GLY A 232 5.96 9.10 10.35
CA GLY A 232 5.63 10.32 9.60
C GLY A 232 6.63 11.44 9.86
N LYS A 233 7.00 11.67 11.14
CA LYS A 233 8.05 12.63 11.51
C LYS A 233 9.40 12.29 10.89
N LYS A 234 9.75 11.00 10.85
CA LYS A 234 11.01 10.56 10.23
C LYS A 234 10.98 10.71 8.70
N MET A 235 9.86 10.49 8.04
CA MET A 235 9.71 10.78 6.61
C MET A 235 9.83 12.28 6.32
N GLU A 236 9.22 13.15 7.15
CA GLU A 236 9.34 14.60 7.04
C GLU A 236 10.79 15.08 7.16
N GLU A 237 11.58 14.49 8.06
CA GLU A 237 13.01 14.80 8.20
C GLU A 237 13.85 14.39 6.97
N LEU A 238 13.46 13.32 6.27
CA LEU A 238 14.26 12.72 5.22
C LEU A 238 13.89 13.21 3.82
N ILE A 239 12.63 13.57 3.59
CA ILE A 239 12.15 14.05 2.29
C ILE A 239 12.48 15.54 2.16
N PRO A 240 13.18 15.97 1.10
CA PRO A 240 13.68 17.35 0.97
C PRO A 240 12.59 18.44 1.01
N ASP A 241 11.42 18.17 0.43
CA ASP A 241 10.28 19.09 0.41
C ASP A 241 9.05 18.36 0.95
N ALA A 242 8.94 18.29 2.27
CA ALA A 242 7.84 17.64 2.94
C ALA A 242 7.24 18.49 4.08
N GLY A 243 5.95 18.32 4.31
CA GLY A 243 5.25 18.86 5.46
C GLY A 243 4.35 17.80 6.11
N LEU A 244 4.26 17.80 7.44
CA LEU A 244 3.46 16.87 8.22
C LEU A 244 2.26 17.56 8.84
N VAL A 245 1.07 17.03 8.60
CA VAL A 245 -0.19 17.43 9.24
C VAL A 245 -0.71 16.28 10.11
N ILE A 246 -1.02 16.58 11.37
CA ILE A 246 -1.52 15.60 12.32
C ILE A 246 -3.04 15.70 12.42
N LEU A 247 -3.72 14.57 12.26
CA LEU A 247 -5.14 14.41 12.56
C LEU A 247 -5.29 13.85 13.98
N GLU A 248 -5.56 14.73 14.93
CA GLU A 248 -5.67 14.38 16.35
C GLU A 248 -6.77 13.33 16.57
N GLY A 249 -6.45 12.29 17.36
CA GLY A 249 -7.33 11.14 17.63
C GLY A 249 -7.52 10.19 16.43
N GLY A 250 -6.90 10.46 15.28
CA GLY A 250 -7.00 9.60 14.11
C GLY A 250 -6.18 8.33 14.23
N SER A 251 -6.76 7.19 13.81
CA SER A 251 -6.08 5.90 13.74
C SER A 251 -5.33 5.73 12.41
N HIS A 252 -4.96 4.49 12.07
CA HIS A 252 -4.36 4.14 10.77
C HIS A 252 -5.21 4.54 9.57
N PHE A 253 -6.54 4.60 9.75
CA PHE A 253 -7.50 5.01 8.73
C PHE A 253 -8.01 6.45 8.96
N ALA A 254 -7.19 7.34 9.52
CA ALA A 254 -7.55 8.72 9.81
C ALA A 254 -8.14 9.47 8.61
N TYR A 255 -7.72 9.14 7.39
CA TYR A 255 -8.25 9.72 6.15
C TYR A 255 -9.73 9.36 5.87
N LEU A 256 -10.23 8.25 6.43
CA LEU A 256 -11.64 7.86 6.39
C LEU A 256 -12.41 8.38 7.60
N GLU A 257 -11.81 8.25 8.79
CA GLU A 257 -12.42 8.66 10.06
C GLU A 257 -12.68 10.17 10.10
N GLN A 258 -11.76 10.95 9.56
CA GLN A 258 -11.82 12.40 9.49
C GLN A 258 -11.85 12.88 8.02
N ALA A 259 -12.66 12.23 7.17
CA ALA A 259 -12.65 12.45 5.73
C ALA A 259 -12.82 13.92 5.32
N ALA A 260 -13.71 14.66 5.97
CA ALA A 260 -13.92 16.09 5.67
C ALA A 260 -12.64 16.91 5.90
N ARG A 261 -11.94 16.68 7.02
CA ARG A 261 -10.70 17.39 7.36
C ARG A 261 -9.55 16.96 6.44
N PHE A 262 -9.42 15.65 6.20
CA PHE A 262 -8.44 15.10 5.26
C PHE A 262 -8.62 15.69 3.85
N ASN A 263 -9.84 15.66 3.31
CA ASN A 263 -10.13 16.15 1.97
C ASN A 263 -9.90 17.67 1.86
N LEU A 264 -10.20 18.45 2.90
CA LEU A 264 -9.91 19.90 2.91
C LEU A 264 -8.41 20.18 2.81
N ILE A 265 -7.59 19.47 3.60
CA ILE A 265 -6.14 19.61 3.62
C ILE A 265 -5.55 19.17 2.27
N ALA A 266 -5.92 17.98 1.80
CA ALA A 266 -5.46 17.43 0.52
C ALA A 266 -5.87 18.33 -0.65
N ASN A 267 -7.09 18.87 -0.62
CA ASN A 267 -7.59 19.82 -1.61
C ASN A 267 -6.76 21.10 -1.66
N HIS A 268 -6.43 21.67 -0.52
CA HIS A 268 -5.58 22.85 -0.46
C HIS A 268 -4.20 22.61 -1.07
N PHE A 269 -3.60 21.45 -0.79
CA PHE A 269 -2.29 21.08 -1.31
C PHE A 269 -2.30 20.85 -2.83
N LEU A 270 -3.38 20.25 -3.36
CA LEU A 270 -3.51 19.87 -4.77
C LEU A 270 -4.18 20.94 -5.66
N LYS A 271 -4.59 22.10 -5.11
CA LYS A 271 -5.47 23.05 -5.82
C LYS A 271 -4.93 23.57 -7.16
N GLU A 272 -3.61 23.66 -7.31
CA GLU A 272 -2.95 24.18 -8.51
C GLU A 272 -2.76 23.13 -9.60
N GLU A 273 -3.02 21.85 -9.31
CA GLU A 273 -2.83 20.71 -10.18
C GLU A 273 -4.14 20.17 -10.79
N ALA A 274 -5.26 20.82 -10.49
CA ALA A 274 -6.60 20.38 -10.85
C ALA A 274 -7.06 20.85 -12.25
#